data_55e11d58896e3aab1b42de4416fc3b26
#
_entry.id   55e11d58896e3aab1b42de4416fc3b26
#
_cell.length_a   1.000
_cell.length_b   1.000
_cell.length_c   1.000
_cell.angle_alpha   90.00
_cell.angle_beta   90.00
_cell.angle_gamma   90.00
#
_symmetry.space_group_name_H-M   'P 1'
#
loop_
_entity.id
_entity.type
_entity.pdbx_description
1 polymer ?
#
loop_
_entity_poly.entity_id
_entity_poly.type
_entity_poly.pdbx_seq_one_letter_code
_entity_poly.pdbx_strand_id
1 'polypeptide(L)'
;MASLQESQIASLTMGRGNNGYPSNTVFGYEAGRNISTGSNITAIGYRAGFCVTSCSNSTFIGFNAGCGNNGAYNVFVGSCNGISNNGSFNVVVGKCAGIGYLNFSVAIGGKALTCNSNYCNTVAIGYVANRTSSTGSVNIGHAAGFASGYQARRSVNIGQRAGEFAYCANNVTIGACAGRFGTQVNTTQIGFYAYGGYNTNNKFVLGRYSANNSYIYVAWTNVSDSRDKTNVQTLPDNLGLNFIRKLRPVSFKYDTRNSYMFKCGFEYGDKDGTLKKNECNYGFLAQEIEQAANDLNVKFDGVSYDTYNDKYGVKMLELLSPIVKSIQELNNELDNIEKQIG
;
A
#
# COMPACT_ATOMS: atom_id res chain seq x y z
N MET A 1 -59.41 13.50 -1.53
CA MET A 1 -58.09 14.14 -1.49
C MET A 1 -57.54 14.13 -2.90
N ALA A 2 -57.38 15.30 -3.51
CA ALA A 2 -56.78 15.37 -4.82
C ALA A 2 -55.36 14.80 -4.78
N SER A 3 -55.07 13.81 -5.59
CA SER A 3 -53.70 13.32 -5.78
C SER A 3 -52.85 14.49 -6.24
N LEU A 4 -51.85 14.87 -5.49
CA LEU A 4 -50.80 15.78 -5.95
C LEU A 4 -50.06 15.06 -7.08
N GLN A 5 -50.57 15.22 -8.31
CA GLN A 5 -49.85 14.76 -9.52
C GLN A 5 -48.58 15.57 -9.69
N GLU A 6 -47.57 14.96 -10.28
CA GLU A 6 -46.38 15.67 -10.73
C GLU A 6 -46.75 16.95 -11.46
N SER A 7 -46.31 18.10 -10.99
CA SER A 7 -46.44 19.32 -11.75
C SER A 7 -45.24 19.46 -12.70
N GLN A 8 -45.51 19.48 -13.98
CA GLN A 8 -44.52 19.81 -15.01
C GLN A 8 -44.62 21.30 -15.36
N ILE A 9 -43.58 22.05 -15.03
CA ILE A 9 -43.41 23.43 -15.43
C ILE A 9 -42.31 23.46 -16.49
N ALA A 10 -42.64 23.73 -17.76
CA ALA A 10 -41.67 23.84 -18.85
C ALA A 10 -40.63 22.70 -18.88
N SER A 11 -41.11 21.46 -18.91
CA SER A 11 -40.28 20.23 -18.89
C SER A 11 -39.55 19.92 -17.57
N LEU A 12 -39.82 20.65 -16.49
CA LEU A 12 -39.30 20.38 -15.16
C LEU A 12 -40.19 19.39 -14.42
N THR A 13 -39.66 18.26 -13.99
CA THR A 13 -40.36 17.31 -13.12
C THR A 13 -40.19 17.73 -11.66
N MET A 14 -41.34 17.98 -10.98
CA MET A 14 -41.37 18.23 -9.53
C MET A 14 -42.40 17.29 -8.91
N GLY A 15 -42.02 16.41 -7.99
CA GLY A 15 -42.99 15.50 -7.41
C GLY A 15 -42.39 14.24 -6.83
N ARG A 16 -43.03 13.11 -7.07
CA ARG A 16 -42.75 11.81 -6.45
C ARG A 16 -42.19 10.76 -7.42
N GLY A 17 -41.92 11.14 -8.66
CA GLY A 17 -41.56 10.20 -9.73
C GLY A 17 -42.72 9.40 -10.26
N ASN A 18 -42.50 8.53 -11.22
CA ASN A 18 -43.56 7.87 -11.99
C ASN A 18 -44.48 6.95 -11.15
N ASN A 19 -44.00 6.40 -10.05
CA ASN A 19 -44.79 5.50 -9.15
C ASN A 19 -45.62 6.24 -8.11
N GLY A 20 -45.45 7.55 -7.96
CA GLY A 20 -46.24 8.37 -7.04
C GLY A 20 -46.07 8.08 -5.54
N TYR A 21 -45.08 7.27 -5.11
CA TYR A 21 -44.82 6.98 -3.71
C TYR A 21 -44.60 8.28 -2.92
N PRO A 22 -45.32 8.48 -1.79
CA PRO A 22 -45.28 9.74 -1.05
C PRO A 22 -43.90 10.02 -0.39
N SER A 23 -43.08 9.02 -0.25
CA SER A 23 -41.74 9.12 0.31
C SER A 23 -40.66 9.52 -0.71
N ASN A 24 -41.00 9.62 -1.98
CA ASN A 24 -40.05 10.03 -3.01
C ASN A 24 -40.05 11.55 -3.21
N THR A 25 -38.89 12.13 -3.48
CA THR A 25 -38.71 13.54 -3.83
C THR A 25 -37.93 13.63 -5.13
N VAL A 26 -38.53 14.16 -6.20
CA VAL A 26 -37.84 14.34 -7.48
C VAL A 26 -37.93 15.80 -7.93
N PHE A 27 -36.77 16.32 -8.45
CA PHE A 27 -36.71 17.68 -8.95
C PHE A 27 -35.71 17.75 -10.12
N GLY A 28 -36.16 18.04 -11.32
CA GLY A 28 -35.31 18.19 -12.49
C GLY A 28 -35.93 17.54 -13.75
N TYR A 29 -35.40 17.88 -14.94
CA TYR A 29 -35.83 17.28 -16.19
C TYR A 29 -35.61 15.76 -16.16
N GLU A 30 -36.67 14.99 -16.37
CA GLU A 30 -36.70 13.52 -16.35
C GLU A 30 -36.11 12.89 -15.06
N ALA A 31 -36.01 13.62 -13.93
CA ALA A 31 -35.61 13.06 -12.67
C ALA A 31 -36.59 11.95 -12.24
N GLY A 32 -36.07 10.79 -11.82
CA GLY A 32 -36.84 9.65 -11.34
C GLY A 32 -37.89 9.11 -12.33
N ARG A 33 -37.77 9.38 -13.62
CA ARG A 33 -38.82 9.08 -14.65
C ARG A 33 -39.22 7.61 -14.69
N ASN A 34 -38.32 6.69 -14.46
CA ASN A 34 -38.59 5.25 -14.58
C ASN A 34 -38.78 4.54 -13.24
N ILE A 35 -38.86 5.28 -12.12
CA ILE A 35 -39.12 4.68 -10.82
C ILE A 35 -40.48 3.96 -10.84
N SER A 36 -40.48 2.65 -10.66
CA SER A 36 -41.71 1.84 -10.67
C SER A 36 -42.10 1.30 -9.30
N THR A 37 -41.16 0.75 -8.53
CA THR A 37 -41.43 0.17 -7.22
C THR A 37 -40.52 0.77 -6.11
N GLY A 38 -39.57 1.63 -6.46
CA GLY A 38 -38.64 2.25 -5.50
C GLY A 38 -39.32 3.27 -4.58
N SER A 39 -38.93 3.32 -3.32
CA SER A 39 -39.42 4.24 -2.30
C SER A 39 -38.28 4.90 -1.51
N ASN A 40 -38.57 6.02 -0.84
CA ASN A 40 -37.59 6.80 -0.09
C ASN A 40 -36.41 7.27 -0.97
N ILE A 41 -36.72 7.74 -2.16
CA ILE A 41 -35.74 8.20 -3.14
C ILE A 41 -35.74 9.73 -3.16
N THR A 42 -34.54 10.32 -3.14
CA THR A 42 -34.33 11.73 -3.47
C THR A 42 -33.56 11.80 -4.78
N ALA A 43 -34.16 12.39 -5.84
CA ALA A 43 -33.54 12.54 -7.14
C ALA A 43 -33.60 14.01 -7.59
N ILE A 44 -32.46 14.71 -7.57
CA ILE A 44 -32.38 16.14 -7.90
C ILE A 44 -31.36 16.36 -9.00
N GLY A 45 -31.84 16.92 -10.14
CA GLY A 45 -30.97 17.24 -11.28
C GLY A 45 -31.48 16.65 -12.57
N TYR A 46 -30.90 17.07 -13.71
CA TYR A 46 -31.21 16.54 -15.01
C TYR A 46 -30.96 15.03 -15.06
N ARG A 47 -32.03 14.24 -15.31
CA ARG A 47 -32.00 12.77 -15.35
C ARG A 47 -31.39 12.09 -14.09
N ALA A 48 -31.42 12.73 -12.92
CA ALA A 48 -31.06 12.07 -11.69
C ALA A 48 -31.95 10.86 -11.43
N GLY A 49 -31.41 9.68 -11.22
CA GLY A 49 -32.16 8.43 -11.07
C GLY A 49 -33.00 8.03 -12.27
N PHE A 50 -32.70 8.47 -13.49
CA PHE A 50 -33.53 8.30 -14.69
C PHE A 50 -33.89 6.85 -15.00
N CYS A 51 -32.93 5.93 -14.98
CA CYS A 51 -33.13 4.51 -15.27
C CYS A 51 -33.32 3.64 -14.02
N VAL A 52 -33.61 4.26 -12.90
CA VAL A 52 -33.89 3.55 -11.64
C VAL A 52 -35.29 2.96 -11.68
N THR A 53 -35.48 1.70 -11.44
CA THR A 53 -36.77 1.04 -11.42
C THR A 53 -37.24 0.60 -10.03
N SER A 54 -36.37 -0.06 -9.28
CA SER A 54 -36.72 -0.75 -8.01
C SER A 54 -35.87 -0.38 -6.81
N CYS A 55 -34.88 0.54 -6.93
CA CYS A 55 -34.07 0.90 -5.79
C CYS A 55 -34.90 1.64 -4.71
N SER A 56 -34.46 1.53 -3.44
CA SER A 56 -35.10 2.26 -2.34
C SER A 56 -34.03 2.87 -1.44
N ASN A 57 -34.45 3.83 -0.58
CA ASN A 57 -33.57 4.47 0.40
C ASN A 57 -32.30 5.07 -0.21
N SER A 58 -32.44 5.75 -1.34
CA SER A 58 -31.28 6.24 -2.08
C SER A 58 -31.40 7.72 -2.45
N THR A 59 -30.25 8.39 -2.54
CA THR A 59 -30.16 9.82 -2.88
C THR A 59 -29.31 9.99 -4.14
N PHE A 60 -29.88 10.67 -5.15
CA PHE A 60 -29.22 10.97 -6.42
C PHE A 60 -29.26 12.50 -6.67
N ILE A 61 -28.11 13.16 -6.63
CA ILE A 61 -28.04 14.62 -6.83
C ILE A 61 -27.01 14.94 -7.92
N GLY A 62 -27.48 15.52 -9.01
CA GLY A 62 -26.63 15.96 -10.13
C GLY A 62 -27.07 15.45 -11.50
N PHE A 63 -26.36 15.88 -12.54
CA PHE A 63 -26.61 15.46 -13.92
C PHE A 63 -26.36 13.96 -14.11
N ASN A 64 -27.34 13.18 -14.50
CA ASN A 64 -27.29 11.73 -14.68
C ASN A 64 -26.76 10.97 -13.43
N ALA A 65 -26.91 11.51 -12.22
CA ALA A 65 -26.50 10.82 -11.01
C ALA A 65 -27.35 9.56 -10.80
N GLY A 66 -26.73 8.41 -10.55
CA GLY A 66 -27.43 7.14 -10.30
C GLY A 66 -28.23 6.60 -11.48
N CYS A 67 -27.94 7.00 -12.72
CA CYS A 67 -28.65 6.48 -13.88
C CYS A 67 -28.41 4.95 -14.01
N GLY A 68 -29.52 4.18 -14.03
CA GLY A 68 -29.45 2.71 -14.11
C GLY A 68 -29.06 2.00 -12.81
N ASN A 69 -29.14 2.67 -11.67
CA ASN A 69 -28.91 2.05 -10.36
C ASN A 69 -30.18 1.40 -9.82
N ASN A 70 -30.15 0.09 -9.61
CA ASN A 70 -31.23 -0.64 -8.96
C ASN A 70 -30.88 -1.17 -7.55
N GLY A 71 -29.67 -0.89 -7.07
CA GLY A 71 -29.29 -1.18 -5.68
C GLY A 71 -29.87 -0.17 -4.68
N ALA A 72 -30.05 -0.55 -3.45
CA ALA A 72 -30.63 0.26 -2.39
C ALA A 72 -29.57 0.88 -1.46
N TYR A 73 -29.98 1.87 -0.66
CA TYR A 73 -29.12 2.54 0.33
C TYR A 73 -27.90 3.21 -0.28
N ASN A 74 -28.05 3.85 -1.43
CA ASN A 74 -26.97 4.53 -2.12
C ASN A 74 -27.10 6.06 -2.01
N VAL A 75 -25.96 6.73 -1.87
CA VAL A 75 -25.84 8.20 -1.96
C VAL A 75 -24.90 8.57 -3.10
N PHE A 76 -25.46 9.17 -4.16
CA PHE A 76 -24.69 9.59 -5.34
C PHE A 76 -24.83 11.11 -5.54
N VAL A 77 -23.72 11.83 -5.39
CA VAL A 77 -23.69 13.29 -5.54
C VAL A 77 -22.63 13.70 -6.57
N GLY A 78 -23.06 14.29 -7.68
CA GLY A 78 -22.15 14.71 -8.75
C GLY A 78 -22.68 14.38 -10.14
N SER A 79 -21.88 14.65 -11.15
CA SER A 79 -22.26 14.43 -12.55
C SER A 79 -21.83 13.04 -13.03
N CYS A 80 -22.73 12.30 -13.65
CA CYS A 80 -22.48 10.99 -14.28
C CYS A 80 -21.83 9.98 -13.30
N ASN A 81 -22.22 10.01 -12.04
CA ASN A 81 -21.71 9.10 -11.02
C ASN A 81 -22.68 7.96 -10.71
N GLY A 82 -22.18 6.85 -10.19
CA GLY A 82 -22.97 5.68 -9.86
C GLY A 82 -23.73 5.08 -11.06
N ILE A 83 -23.27 5.29 -12.29
CA ILE A 83 -23.94 4.78 -13.49
C ILE A 83 -23.83 3.25 -13.55
N SER A 84 -24.98 2.60 -13.82
CA SER A 84 -25.11 1.14 -13.92
C SER A 84 -24.64 0.39 -12.66
N ASN A 85 -24.70 1.04 -11.50
CA ASN A 85 -24.37 0.42 -10.24
C ASN A 85 -25.59 -0.29 -9.63
N ASN A 86 -25.60 -1.62 -9.67
CA ASN A 86 -26.67 -2.41 -9.06
C ASN A 86 -26.35 -2.88 -7.63
N GLY A 87 -25.24 -2.45 -7.07
CA GLY A 87 -24.88 -2.75 -5.69
C GLY A 87 -25.47 -1.76 -4.69
N SER A 88 -25.43 -2.12 -3.42
CA SER A 88 -26.08 -1.39 -2.32
C SER A 88 -25.07 -0.86 -1.31
N PHE A 89 -25.53 0.07 -0.46
CA PHE A 89 -24.74 0.66 0.63
C PHE A 89 -23.49 1.41 0.15
N ASN A 90 -23.63 2.20 -0.91
CA ASN A 90 -22.51 2.96 -1.46
C ASN A 90 -22.65 4.47 -1.23
N VAL A 91 -21.53 5.13 -1.00
CA VAL A 91 -21.41 6.60 -1.02
C VAL A 91 -20.50 7.00 -2.17
N VAL A 92 -21.03 7.72 -3.14
CA VAL A 92 -20.28 8.16 -4.33
C VAL A 92 -20.44 9.67 -4.50
N VAL A 93 -19.32 10.39 -4.41
CA VAL A 93 -19.30 11.84 -4.55
C VAL A 93 -18.23 12.25 -5.58
N GLY A 94 -18.65 12.91 -6.64
CA GLY A 94 -17.72 13.41 -7.67
C GLY A 94 -18.16 13.13 -9.09
N LYS A 95 -17.50 13.75 -10.06
CA LYS A 95 -17.76 13.55 -11.48
C LYS A 95 -17.25 12.17 -11.94
N CYS A 96 -18.10 11.40 -12.59
CA CYS A 96 -17.77 10.07 -13.11
C CYS A 96 -17.15 9.12 -12.04
N ALA A 97 -17.51 9.27 -10.78
CA ALA A 97 -17.10 8.35 -9.72
C ALA A 97 -18.04 7.14 -9.65
N GLY A 98 -17.55 6.02 -9.13
CA GLY A 98 -18.37 4.85 -8.81
C GLY A 98 -19.10 4.25 -10.03
N ILE A 99 -18.45 4.14 -11.17
CA ILE A 99 -19.04 3.51 -12.37
C ILE A 99 -18.80 2.00 -12.33
N GLY A 100 -19.86 1.23 -12.50
CA GLY A 100 -19.85 -0.23 -12.44
C GLY A 100 -20.47 -0.77 -11.16
N TYR A 101 -20.35 -2.08 -10.91
CA TYR A 101 -20.95 -2.72 -9.73
C TYR A 101 -20.16 -2.43 -8.46
N LEU A 102 -20.74 -1.69 -7.53
CA LEU A 102 -20.17 -1.37 -6.22
C LEU A 102 -21.05 -1.96 -5.11
N ASN A 103 -20.46 -2.44 -4.04
CA ASN A 103 -21.20 -2.88 -2.86
C ASN A 103 -20.41 -2.54 -1.59
N PHE A 104 -21.07 -1.94 -0.59
CA PHE A 104 -20.43 -1.47 0.65
C PHE A 104 -19.20 -0.60 0.40
N SER A 105 -19.24 0.34 -0.54
CA SER A 105 -18.06 1.08 -0.99
C SER A 105 -18.24 2.60 -0.88
N VAL A 106 -17.11 3.29 -0.68
CA VAL A 106 -17.02 4.76 -0.67
C VAL A 106 -16.13 5.21 -1.82
N ALA A 107 -16.65 6.06 -2.71
CA ALA A 107 -15.92 6.67 -3.81
C ALA A 107 -16.06 8.19 -3.76
N ILE A 108 -15.02 8.91 -3.37
CA ILE A 108 -15.03 10.36 -3.26
C ILE A 108 -13.93 10.95 -4.14
N GLY A 109 -14.31 11.74 -5.13
CA GLY A 109 -13.39 12.37 -6.08
C GLY A 109 -13.69 12.05 -7.52
N GLY A 110 -13.18 12.86 -8.45
CA GLY A 110 -13.40 12.63 -9.88
C GLY A 110 -12.80 11.29 -10.32
N LYS A 111 -13.58 10.47 -11.00
CA LYS A 111 -13.16 9.17 -11.51
C LYS A 111 -12.64 8.19 -10.44
N ALA A 112 -12.97 8.35 -9.17
CA ALA A 112 -12.72 7.33 -8.16
C ALA A 112 -13.59 6.08 -8.43
N LEU A 113 -13.05 4.88 -8.32
CA LEU A 113 -13.74 3.60 -8.60
C LEU A 113 -14.47 3.58 -9.97
N THR A 114 -13.76 3.86 -11.07
CA THR A 114 -14.39 4.03 -12.41
C THR A 114 -14.23 2.86 -13.38
N CYS A 115 -13.88 1.67 -12.96
CA CYS A 115 -13.80 0.51 -13.86
C CYS A 115 -14.98 -0.45 -13.72
N ASN A 116 -15.31 -1.16 -14.80
CA ASN A 116 -16.43 -2.11 -14.92
C ASN A 116 -16.26 -3.42 -14.11
N SER A 117 -15.60 -3.37 -12.99
CA SER A 117 -15.35 -4.54 -12.14
C SER A 117 -16.12 -4.45 -10.82
N ASN A 118 -16.37 -5.62 -10.24
CA ASN A 118 -17.08 -5.74 -8.98
C ASN A 118 -16.21 -5.27 -7.82
N TYR A 119 -16.51 -4.09 -7.27
CA TYR A 119 -15.87 -3.58 -6.05
C TYR A 119 -16.74 -3.88 -4.83
N CYS A 120 -16.15 -4.47 -3.80
CA CYS A 120 -16.82 -4.66 -2.53
C CYS A 120 -15.93 -4.20 -1.39
N ASN A 121 -16.54 -3.56 -0.35
CA ASN A 121 -15.84 -3.14 0.84
C ASN A 121 -14.61 -2.26 0.56
N THR A 122 -14.74 -1.31 -0.36
CA THR A 122 -13.61 -0.51 -0.85
C THR A 122 -13.81 0.97 -0.53
N VAL A 123 -12.77 1.62 -0.03
CA VAL A 123 -12.72 3.08 0.14
C VAL A 123 -11.73 3.67 -0.86
N ALA A 124 -12.20 4.60 -1.70
CA ALA A 124 -11.38 5.34 -2.64
C ALA A 124 -11.66 6.84 -2.52
N ILE A 125 -10.70 7.60 -2.04
CA ILE A 125 -10.81 9.04 -1.85
C ILE A 125 -9.68 9.75 -2.60
N GLY A 126 -10.04 10.52 -3.62
CA GLY A 126 -9.09 11.25 -4.46
C GLY A 126 -9.39 11.13 -5.94
N TYR A 127 -8.80 11.99 -6.76
CA TYR A 127 -8.93 11.90 -8.22
C TYR A 127 -8.28 10.62 -8.73
N VAL A 128 -9.01 9.82 -9.51
CA VAL A 128 -8.65 8.50 -10.06
C VAL A 128 -8.15 7.48 -9.02
N ALA A 129 -8.51 7.65 -7.74
CA ALA A 129 -8.17 6.68 -6.70
C ALA A 129 -8.83 5.32 -7.02
N ASN A 130 -8.08 4.23 -6.89
CA ASN A 130 -8.51 2.86 -7.15
C ASN A 130 -9.30 2.69 -8.46
N ARG A 131 -8.77 3.20 -9.56
CA ARG A 131 -9.45 3.15 -10.86
C ARG A 131 -9.55 1.74 -11.44
N THR A 132 -8.72 0.82 -11.04
CA THR A 132 -8.74 -0.57 -11.46
C THR A 132 -8.97 -1.51 -10.28
N SER A 133 -9.64 -2.62 -10.52
CA SER A 133 -10.28 -3.52 -9.56
C SER A 133 -9.41 -3.99 -8.38
N SER A 134 -9.62 -3.40 -7.20
CA SER A 134 -9.22 -4.03 -5.93
C SER A 134 -10.39 -4.08 -4.95
N THR A 135 -10.57 -5.19 -4.27
CA THR A 135 -11.65 -5.41 -3.30
C THR A 135 -11.10 -5.38 -1.88
N GLY A 136 -11.85 -4.79 -0.93
CA GLY A 136 -11.47 -4.73 0.46
C GLY A 136 -10.28 -3.80 0.73
N SER A 137 -10.08 -2.78 -0.08
CA SER A 137 -8.90 -1.90 -0.01
C SER A 137 -9.28 -0.48 0.39
N VAL A 138 -8.32 0.22 1.01
CA VAL A 138 -8.41 1.65 1.33
C VAL A 138 -7.39 2.40 0.49
N ASN A 139 -7.86 3.32 -0.37
CA ASN A 139 -7.03 4.09 -1.28
C ASN A 139 -7.33 5.58 -1.11
N ILE A 140 -6.43 6.32 -0.50
CA ILE A 140 -6.61 7.75 -0.20
C ILE A 140 -5.47 8.57 -0.82
N GLY A 141 -5.81 9.41 -1.78
CA GLY A 141 -4.87 10.28 -2.49
C GLY A 141 -5.08 10.26 -4.00
N HIS A 142 -4.50 11.21 -4.71
CA HIS A 142 -4.50 11.24 -6.17
C HIS A 142 -3.83 9.97 -6.72
N ALA A 143 -4.54 9.21 -7.54
CA ALA A 143 -4.07 7.95 -8.14
C ALA A 143 -3.56 6.90 -7.11
N ALA A 144 -3.99 6.97 -5.84
CA ALA A 144 -3.68 5.92 -4.87
C ALA A 144 -4.34 4.59 -5.32
N GLY A 145 -3.58 3.49 -5.34
CA GLY A 145 -4.03 2.19 -5.82
C GLY A 145 -4.44 2.17 -7.31
N PHE A 146 -4.02 3.17 -8.11
CA PHE A 146 -4.33 3.24 -9.54
C PHE A 146 -3.65 2.11 -10.32
N ALA A 147 -4.38 1.50 -11.25
CA ALA A 147 -3.89 0.43 -12.12
C ALA A 147 -3.32 -0.79 -11.35
N SER A 148 -3.68 -0.95 -10.08
CA SER A 148 -3.46 -2.21 -9.37
C SER A 148 -4.32 -3.29 -10.02
N GLY A 149 -3.72 -4.43 -10.38
CA GLY A 149 -4.44 -5.53 -11.05
C GLY A 149 -5.47 -6.22 -10.14
N TYR A 150 -6.21 -7.17 -10.69
CA TYR A 150 -7.27 -7.92 -9.97
C TYR A 150 -6.82 -8.60 -8.66
N GLN A 151 -5.53 -8.69 -8.40
CA GLN A 151 -4.98 -9.31 -7.20
C GLN A 151 -4.62 -8.33 -6.08
N ALA A 152 -4.70 -7.00 -6.31
CA ALA A 152 -4.41 -6.01 -5.28
C ALA A 152 -5.58 -5.87 -4.29
N ARG A 153 -5.79 -6.89 -3.48
CA ARG A 153 -6.88 -6.95 -2.50
C ARG A 153 -6.36 -6.66 -1.10
N ARG A 154 -7.25 -6.14 -0.23
CA ARG A 154 -6.97 -5.93 1.21
C ARG A 154 -5.73 -5.06 1.46
N SER A 155 -5.50 -4.08 0.58
CA SER A 155 -4.35 -3.18 0.70
C SER A 155 -4.78 -1.80 1.20
N VAL A 156 -3.88 -1.14 1.91
CA VAL A 156 -4.04 0.25 2.36
C VAL A 156 -3.01 1.09 1.63
N ASN A 157 -3.47 2.04 0.80
CA ASN A 157 -2.63 2.94 0.03
C ASN A 157 -3.00 4.38 0.36
N ILE A 158 -2.15 5.09 1.10
CA ILE A 158 -2.40 6.47 1.54
C ILE A 158 -1.27 7.38 1.05
N GLY A 159 -1.61 8.32 0.20
CA GLY A 159 -0.69 9.27 -0.40
C GLY A 159 -0.84 9.35 -1.91
N GLN A 160 -0.29 10.40 -2.53
CA GLN A 160 -0.28 10.56 -3.97
C GLN A 160 0.46 9.37 -4.61
N ARG A 161 -0.20 8.64 -5.52
CA ARG A 161 0.34 7.46 -6.22
C ARG A 161 0.87 6.34 -5.29
N ALA A 162 0.42 6.30 -4.03
CA ALA A 162 0.74 5.17 -3.15
C ALA A 162 0.13 3.88 -3.72
N GLY A 163 0.90 2.80 -3.82
CA GLY A 163 0.47 1.53 -4.41
C GLY A 163 0.05 1.62 -5.89
N GLU A 164 0.45 2.68 -6.62
CA GLU A 164 0.18 2.79 -8.05
C GLU A 164 0.91 1.68 -8.81
N PHE A 165 0.19 0.97 -9.70
CA PHE A 165 0.69 -0.23 -10.42
C PHE A 165 1.13 -1.39 -9.52
N ALA A 166 0.64 -1.47 -8.28
CA ALA A 166 0.86 -2.62 -7.41
C ALA A 166 -0.15 -3.74 -7.75
N TYR A 167 0.34 -4.95 -8.01
CA TYR A 167 -0.50 -6.08 -8.47
C TYR A 167 -0.83 -7.10 -7.37
N CYS A 168 -0.44 -6.87 -6.13
CA CYS A 168 -0.49 -7.84 -5.05
C CYS A 168 -1.30 -7.41 -3.84
N ALA A 169 -1.69 -8.40 -3.02
CA ALA A 169 -2.59 -8.24 -1.88
C ALA A 169 -1.85 -7.96 -0.55
N ASN A 170 -2.63 -7.50 0.44
CA ASN A 170 -2.22 -7.37 1.85
C ASN A 170 -1.06 -6.39 2.07
N ASN A 171 -0.99 -5.32 1.28
CA ASN A 171 0.07 -4.32 1.43
C ASN A 171 -0.43 -3.08 2.18
N VAL A 172 0.48 -2.48 2.94
CA VAL A 172 0.30 -1.15 3.53
C VAL A 172 1.33 -0.22 2.92
N THR A 173 0.88 0.78 2.15
CA THR A 173 1.74 1.79 1.53
C THR A 173 1.29 3.17 1.96
N ILE A 174 2.12 3.87 2.72
CA ILE A 174 1.82 5.20 3.27
C ILE A 174 2.91 6.18 2.87
N GLY A 175 2.54 7.21 2.16
CA GLY A 175 3.45 8.22 1.65
C GLY A 175 3.35 8.39 0.12
N ALA A 176 3.75 9.54 -0.40
CA ALA A 176 3.72 9.75 -1.84
C ALA A 176 4.64 8.78 -2.57
N CYS A 177 4.12 8.10 -3.59
CA CYS A 177 4.79 7.07 -4.39
C CYS A 177 5.33 5.87 -3.58
N ALA A 178 4.88 5.64 -2.34
CA ALA A 178 5.22 4.44 -1.59
C ALA A 178 4.64 3.20 -2.29
N GLY A 179 5.40 2.11 -2.37
CA GLY A 179 4.96 0.84 -2.97
C GLY A 179 4.59 0.90 -4.45
N ARG A 180 5.05 1.92 -5.17
CA ARG A 180 4.76 2.08 -6.59
C ARG A 180 5.45 0.97 -7.42
N PHE A 181 4.75 0.42 -8.44
CA PHE A 181 5.25 -0.66 -9.32
C PHE A 181 5.59 -1.99 -8.62
N GLY A 182 4.96 -2.31 -7.50
CA GLY A 182 5.27 -3.52 -6.74
C GLY A 182 4.43 -4.74 -7.11
N THR A 183 5.06 -5.93 -7.05
CA THR A 183 4.38 -7.23 -7.08
C THR A 183 4.49 -7.94 -5.72
N GLN A 184 4.63 -7.16 -4.64
CA GLN A 184 4.87 -7.66 -3.29
C GLN A 184 3.58 -8.05 -2.58
N VAL A 185 3.63 -9.09 -1.77
CA VAL A 185 2.54 -9.52 -0.88
C VAL A 185 2.98 -9.37 0.58
N ASN A 186 2.07 -8.95 1.46
CA ASN A 186 2.31 -8.79 2.90
C ASN A 186 3.45 -7.80 3.21
N THR A 187 3.51 -6.68 2.51
CA THR A 187 4.59 -5.71 2.67
C THR A 187 4.06 -4.41 3.26
N THR A 188 4.77 -3.87 4.24
CA THR A 188 4.52 -2.55 4.80
C THR A 188 5.60 -1.58 4.35
N GLN A 189 5.22 -0.48 3.69
CA GLN A 189 6.11 0.53 3.15
C GLN A 189 5.64 1.92 3.58
N ILE A 190 6.40 2.59 4.42
CA ILE A 190 6.04 3.89 4.99
C ILE A 190 7.13 4.91 4.67
N GLY A 191 6.75 6.00 4.03
CA GLY A 191 7.63 7.11 3.68
C GLY A 191 7.53 7.49 2.20
N PHE A 192 8.05 8.66 1.86
CA PHE A 192 8.12 9.15 0.49
C PHE A 192 9.01 8.23 -0.36
N TYR A 193 8.48 7.66 -1.47
CA TYR A 193 9.18 6.67 -2.29
C TYR A 193 9.71 5.46 -1.51
N ALA A 194 9.08 5.08 -0.38
CA ALA A 194 9.41 3.83 0.29
C ALA A 194 9.13 2.66 -0.65
N TYR A 195 10.15 1.87 -0.96
CA TYR A 195 10.06 0.79 -1.94
C TYR A 195 10.85 -0.44 -1.51
N GLY A 196 10.19 -1.56 -1.37
CA GLY A 196 10.78 -2.83 -0.92
C GLY A 196 11.38 -3.71 -2.02
N GLY A 197 11.37 -3.24 -3.29
CA GLY A 197 11.78 -4.05 -4.45
C GLY A 197 10.60 -4.77 -5.11
N TYR A 198 10.78 -5.31 -6.33
CA TYR A 198 9.80 -6.18 -6.97
C TYR A 198 9.87 -7.60 -6.38
N ASN A 199 8.79 -8.35 -6.42
CA ASN A 199 8.70 -9.77 -6.01
C ASN A 199 9.27 -10.07 -4.60
N THR A 200 9.24 -9.11 -3.70
CA THR A 200 9.76 -9.26 -2.33
C THR A 200 8.62 -9.25 -1.34
N ASN A 201 8.28 -10.43 -0.81
CA ASN A 201 7.18 -10.59 0.13
C ASN A 201 7.65 -10.44 1.60
N ASN A 202 6.69 -10.17 2.50
CA ASN A 202 6.89 -10.15 3.95
C ASN A 202 7.98 -9.15 4.41
N LYS A 203 8.04 -7.96 3.78
CA LYS A 203 9.01 -6.90 4.13
C LYS A 203 8.35 -5.75 4.89
N PHE A 204 9.12 -5.16 5.78
CA PHE A 204 8.84 -3.90 6.43
C PHE A 204 9.89 -2.87 6.01
N VAL A 205 9.46 -1.79 5.37
CA VAL A 205 10.32 -0.74 4.82
C VAL A 205 9.92 0.60 5.41
N LEU A 206 10.83 1.24 6.12
CA LEU A 206 10.66 2.59 6.64
C LEU A 206 11.58 3.57 5.90
N GLY A 207 11.00 4.63 5.37
CA GLY A 207 11.72 5.71 4.71
C GLY A 207 12.19 5.35 3.29
N ARG A 208 12.86 6.33 2.69
CA ARG A 208 13.45 6.25 1.36
C ARG A 208 14.91 5.81 1.46
N TYR A 209 15.44 5.17 0.41
CA TYR A 209 16.87 4.84 0.29
C TYR A 209 17.82 6.04 0.45
N SER A 210 17.32 7.28 0.29
CA SER A 210 18.08 8.53 0.47
C SER A 210 17.81 9.23 1.81
N ALA A 211 17.11 8.58 2.76
CA ALA A 211 16.94 9.12 4.10
C ALA A 211 18.30 9.22 4.79
N ASN A 212 18.55 10.34 5.46
CA ASN A 212 19.84 10.57 6.12
C ASN A 212 19.88 9.94 7.51
N ASN A 213 18.79 10.07 8.26
CA ASN A 213 18.72 9.60 9.65
C ASN A 213 17.36 8.99 9.96
N SER A 214 17.35 8.02 10.87
CA SER A 214 16.18 7.46 11.51
C SER A 214 16.30 7.66 13.01
N TYR A 215 15.40 8.45 13.60
CA TYR A 215 15.41 8.70 15.06
C TYR A 215 14.37 7.80 15.72
N ILE A 216 14.82 7.00 16.66
CA ILE A 216 13.98 6.09 17.46
C ILE A 216 14.30 6.38 18.93
N TYR A 217 13.32 6.85 19.69
CA TYR A 217 13.51 7.21 21.11
C TYR A 217 13.51 6.01 22.05
N VAL A 218 13.15 4.84 21.57
CA VAL A 218 13.12 3.60 22.34
C VAL A 218 13.85 2.49 21.59
N ALA A 219 14.49 1.58 22.30
CA ALA A 219 15.18 0.46 21.67
C ALA A 219 14.21 -0.50 20.97
N TRP A 220 14.61 -1.07 19.85
CA TRP A 220 13.93 -2.20 19.26
C TRP A 220 14.08 -3.43 20.14
N THR A 221 12.98 -4.05 20.52
CA THR A 221 12.99 -5.32 21.25
C THR A 221 12.81 -6.47 20.26
N ASN A 222 13.82 -7.33 20.17
CA ASN A 222 13.72 -8.56 19.39
C ASN A 222 13.13 -9.66 20.27
N VAL A 223 12.06 -10.31 19.80
CA VAL A 223 11.49 -11.47 20.49
C VAL A 223 12.55 -12.59 20.49
N SER A 224 12.81 -13.17 21.67
CA SER A 224 13.85 -14.18 21.85
C SER A 224 13.43 -15.24 22.89
N ASP A 225 12.17 -15.66 22.89
CA ASP A 225 11.67 -16.69 23.80
C ASP A 225 12.22 -18.06 23.40
N SER A 226 12.72 -18.80 24.39
CA SER A 226 13.24 -20.14 24.16
C SER A 226 12.19 -21.15 23.71
N ARG A 227 10.93 -20.93 24.06
CA ARG A 227 9.80 -21.77 23.65
C ARG A 227 9.50 -21.68 22.14
N ASP A 228 9.91 -20.57 21.50
CA ASP A 228 9.73 -20.34 20.06
C ASP A 228 10.98 -20.75 19.25
N LYS A 229 11.97 -21.39 19.91
CA LYS A 229 13.23 -21.82 19.29
C LYS A 229 13.35 -23.34 19.31
N THR A 230 13.93 -23.87 18.25
CA THR A 230 14.25 -25.29 18.13
C THR A 230 15.71 -25.48 17.70
N ASN A 231 16.28 -26.66 17.94
CA ASN A 231 17.67 -26.98 17.59
C ASN A 231 18.68 -25.98 18.14
N VAL A 232 18.47 -25.53 19.39
CA VAL A 232 19.39 -24.59 20.07
C VAL A 232 20.71 -25.29 20.33
N GLN A 233 21.78 -24.75 19.77
CA GLN A 233 23.15 -25.25 19.89
C GLN A 233 24.11 -24.11 20.23
N THR A 234 25.20 -24.43 20.92
CA THR A 234 26.31 -23.48 21.09
C THR A 234 26.93 -23.16 19.75
N LEU A 235 27.34 -21.92 19.54
CA LEU A 235 28.01 -21.52 18.30
C LEU A 235 29.29 -22.37 18.10
N PRO A 236 29.54 -22.85 16.87
CA PRO A 236 30.74 -23.60 16.56
C PRO A 236 31.99 -22.69 16.65
N ASP A 237 33.15 -23.30 16.91
CA ASP A 237 34.41 -22.56 17.15
C ASP A 237 34.86 -21.73 15.93
N ASN A 238 34.49 -22.14 14.73
CA ASN A 238 34.75 -21.35 13.52
C ASN A 238 33.87 -20.09 13.37
N LEU A 239 32.86 -19.90 14.22
CA LEU A 239 32.09 -18.64 14.37
C LEU A 239 32.45 -17.81 15.60
N GLY A 240 33.58 -18.09 16.25
CA GLY A 240 34.15 -17.32 17.35
C GLY A 240 35.29 -16.39 16.87
N LEU A 241 36.42 -16.46 17.60
CA LEU A 241 37.58 -15.61 17.36
C LEU A 241 38.12 -15.72 15.93
N ASN A 242 38.13 -16.91 15.34
CA ASN A 242 38.61 -17.13 13.99
C ASN A 242 37.79 -16.39 12.94
N PHE A 243 36.47 -16.28 13.12
CA PHE A 243 35.60 -15.53 12.27
C PHE A 243 35.79 -14.02 12.43
N ILE A 244 35.76 -13.54 13.66
CA ILE A 244 35.91 -12.10 13.98
C ILE A 244 37.24 -11.54 13.48
N ARG A 245 38.34 -12.30 13.58
CA ARG A 245 39.68 -11.91 13.08
C ARG A 245 39.72 -11.70 11.56
N LYS A 246 38.83 -12.34 10.78
CA LYS A 246 38.73 -12.17 9.33
C LYS A 246 37.87 -10.96 8.90
N LEU A 247 37.05 -10.41 9.83
CA LEU A 247 36.22 -9.25 9.51
C LEU A 247 37.08 -7.97 9.53
N ARG A 248 36.87 -7.15 8.52
CA ARG A 248 37.53 -5.85 8.37
C ARG A 248 36.57 -4.71 8.67
N PRO A 249 36.64 -4.03 9.82
CA PRO A 249 35.92 -2.80 10.07
C PRO A 249 36.35 -1.72 9.10
N VAL A 250 35.39 -1.01 8.50
CA VAL A 250 35.65 0.02 7.49
C VAL A 250 34.93 1.31 7.79
N SER A 251 35.50 2.42 7.34
CA SER A 251 34.79 3.68 7.19
C SER A 251 34.44 3.90 5.73
N PHE A 252 33.24 4.44 5.46
CA PHE A 252 32.79 4.66 4.10
C PHE A 252 31.81 5.84 4.02
N LYS A 253 31.60 6.33 2.80
CA LYS A 253 30.52 7.26 2.47
C LYS A 253 29.52 6.57 1.56
N TYR A 254 28.23 6.79 1.81
CA TYR A 254 27.20 6.29 0.90
C TYR A 254 27.26 7.04 -0.42
N ASP A 255 27.36 6.27 -1.48
CA ASP A 255 27.24 6.68 -2.87
C ASP A 255 26.42 5.61 -3.59
N THR A 256 25.10 5.78 -3.57
CA THR A 256 24.19 4.69 -3.93
C THR A 256 23.96 4.61 -5.43
N ARG A 257 24.10 3.42 -6.03
CA ARG A 257 23.84 3.16 -7.46
C ARG A 257 22.49 3.72 -7.92
N ASN A 258 21.45 3.62 -7.08
CA ASN A 258 20.12 4.13 -7.39
C ASN A 258 20.08 5.66 -7.60
N SER A 259 21.06 6.40 -7.10
CA SER A 259 21.13 7.85 -7.31
C SER A 259 21.52 8.21 -8.75
N TYR A 260 22.15 7.28 -9.46
CA TYR A 260 22.61 7.41 -10.84
C TYR A 260 21.67 6.77 -11.86
N MET A 261 20.46 6.35 -11.48
CA MET A 261 19.48 5.80 -12.41
C MET A 261 18.96 6.87 -13.38
N PHE A 262 19.00 6.60 -14.65
CA PHE A 262 18.37 7.43 -15.67
C PHE A 262 16.85 7.37 -15.60
N LYS A 263 16.16 8.49 -15.91
CA LYS A 263 14.71 8.65 -15.78
C LYS A 263 13.85 7.69 -16.61
N CYS A 264 14.42 6.95 -17.55
CA CYS A 264 13.69 6.12 -18.52
C CYS A 264 14.10 4.65 -18.59
N GLY A 265 14.91 4.12 -17.65
CA GLY A 265 15.32 2.73 -17.66
C GLY A 265 15.66 2.21 -16.28
N PHE A 266 15.65 0.89 -16.10
CA PHE A 266 16.10 0.22 -14.87
C PHE A 266 17.63 0.00 -14.85
N GLU A 267 18.36 0.65 -15.75
CA GLU A 267 19.82 0.57 -15.83
C GLU A 267 20.44 1.59 -14.88
N TYR A 268 21.40 1.13 -14.09
CA TYR A 268 22.20 1.99 -13.23
C TYR A 268 23.21 2.73 -14.12
N GLY A 269 23.28 4.06 -13.98
CA GLY A 269 24.36 4.84 -14.58
C GLY A 269 25.69 4.60 -13.86
N ASP A 270 26.77 5.02 -14.48
CA ASP A 270 28.11 4.93 -13.91
C ASP A 270 28.20 5.77 -12.63
N LYS A 271 28.70 5.14 -11.58
CA LYS A 271 28.90 5.75 -10.27
C LYS A 271 30.21 6.55 -10.32
N ASP A 272 30.11 7.86 -10.55
CA ASP A 272 31.27 8.78 -10.69
C ASP A 272 31.65 9.50 -9.39
N GLY A 273 30.93 9.25 -8.29
CA GLY A 273 31.18 9.87 -6.99
C GLY A 273 30.60 11.28 -6.81
N THR A 274 29.91 11.83 -7.80
CA THR A 274 29.31 13.19 -7.70
C THR A 274 28.14 13.24 -6.75
N LEU A 275 27.43 12.13 -6.55
CA LEU A 275 26.24 12.02 -5.69
C LEU A 275 26.53 11.34 -4.34
N LYS A 276 27.81 11.18 -3.99
CA LYS A 276 28.21 10.64 -2.67
C LYS A 276 27.76 11.57 -1.54
N LYS A 277 27.36 10.97 -0.42
CA LYS A 277 27.06 11.71 0.80
C LYS A 277 28.34 12.23 1.46
N ASN A 278 28.22 13.32 2.22
CA ASN A 278 29.38 13.88 2.95
C ASN A 278 29.68 13.15 4.24
N GLU A 279 28.67 12.56 4.86
CA GLU A 279 28.75 11.87 6.13
C GLU A 279 29.59 10.61 6.01
N CYS A 280 30.51 10.42 6.96
CA CYS A 280 31.28 9.19 7.12
C CYS A 280 30.49 8.20 7.98
N ASN A 281 30.43 6.96 7.53
CA ASN A 281 29.78 5.86 8.23
C ASN A 281 30.82 4.79 8.56
N TYR A 282 30.54 3.97 9.57
CA TYR A 282 31.40 2.87 10.02
C TYR A 282 30.61 1.58 9.98
N GLY A 283 31.26 0.48 9.62
CA GLY A 283 30.61 -0.82 9.52
C GLY A 283 31.44 -1.84 8.79
N PHE A 284 30.78 -2.72 8.06
CA PHE A 284 31.38 -3.82 7.35
C PHE A 284 30.84 -3.88 5.90
N LEU A 285 31.60 -4.48 5.01
CA LEU A 285 31.15 -4.83 3.67
C LEU A 285 30.54 -6.23 3.70
N ALA A 286 29.29 -6.36 3.28
CA ALA A 286 28.54 -7.62 3.36
C ALA A 286 29.24 -8.76 2.62
N GLN A 287 29.83 -8.46 1.46
CA GLN A 287 30.56 -9.43 0.65
C GLN A 287 31.83 -9.94 1.36
N GLU A 288 32.50 -9.10 2.15
CA GLU A 288 33.68 -9.52 2.94
C GLU A 288 33.28 -10.42 4.13
N ILE A 289 32.11 -10.16 4.73
CA ILE A 289 31.56 -11.04 5.77
C ILE A 289 31.19 -12.40 5.17
N GLU A 290 30.54 -12.43 4.02
CA GLU A 290 30.18 -13.65 3.31
C GLU A 290 31.42 -14.46 2.93
N GLN A 291 32.46 -13.79 2.40
CA GLN A 291 33.73 -14.44 2.10
C GLN A 291 34.43 -15.02 3.34
N ALA A 292 34.43 -14.29 4.44
CA ALA A 292 35.00 -14.76 5.72
C ALA A 292 34.31 -16.03 6.25
N ALA A 293 32.98 -16.10 6.12
CA ALA A 293 32.21 -17.28 6.47
C ALA A 293 32.53 -18.48 5.54
N ASN A 294 32.61 -18.23 4.23
CA ASN A 294 32.94 -19.25 3.23
C ASN A 294 34.35 -19.80 3.43
N ASP A 295 35.32 -18.95 3.71
CA ASP A 295 36.73 -19.37 3.99
C ASP A 295 36.83 -20.30 5.22
N LEU A 296 35.92 -20.14 6.17
CA LEU A 296 35.87 -20.97 7.37
C LEU A 296 34.92 -22.16 7.25
N ASN A 297 34.33 -22.32 6.07
CA ASN A 297 33.33 -23.35 5.77
C ASN A 297 32.20 -23.37 6.83
N VAL A 298 31.66 -22.18 7.14
CA VAL A 298 30.59 -22.00 8.10
C VAL A 298 29.43 -21.24 7.48
N LYS A 299 28.22 -21.68 7.80
CA LYS A 299 27.00 -20.96 7.41
C LYS A 299 26.76 -19.79 8.36
N PHE A 300 26.70 -18.58 7.83
CA PHE A 300 26.39 -17.37 8.58
C PHE A 300 25.23 -16.62 7.90
N ASP A 301 24.05 -16.63 8.54
CA ASP A 301 22.83 -16.03 8.01
C ASP A 301 22.73 -14.50 8.28
N GLY A 302 23.78 -13.88 8.82
CA GLY A 302 23.87 -12.43 9.07
C GLY A 302 24.06 -11.59 7.82
N VAL A 303 24.31 -12.20 6.66
CA VAL A 303 24.32 -11.54 5.35
C VAL A 303 23.06 -11.92 4.59
N SER A 304 22.46 -10.97 3.92
CA SER A 304 21.32 -11.18 3.03
C SER A 304 21.60 -10.59 1.65
N TYR A 305 21.18 -11.29 0.60
CA TYR A 305 21.26 -10.78 -0.76
C TYR A 305 19.86 -10.68 -1.37
N ASP A 306 19.51 -9.49 -1.81
CA ASP A 306 18.28 -9.22 -2.55
C ASP A 306 18.59 -9.37 -4.04
N THR A 307 18.26 -10.51 -4.61
CA THR A 307 18.53 -10.86 -6.02
C THR A 307 17.87 -9.92 -7.01
N TYR A 308 16.73 -9.32 -6.62
CA TYR A 308 15.99 -8.42 -7.50
C TYR A 308 16.62 -7.02 -7.58
N ASN A 309 16.96 -6.46 -6.42
CA ASN A 309 17.58 -5.14 -6.34
C ASN A 309 19.10 -5.20 -6.48
N ASP A 310 19.66 -6.38 -6.63
CA ASP A 310 21.12 -6.61 -6.64
C ASP A 310 21.79 -5.91 -5.45
N LYS A 311 21.31 -6.19 -4.23
CA LYS A 311 21.78 -5.54 -3.01
C LYS A 311 22.06 -6.53 -1.90
N TYR A 312 23.24 -6.37 -1.33
CA TYR A 312 23.60 -7.01 -0.08
C TYR A 312 23.14 -6.21 1.13
N GLY A 313 22.79 -6.90 2.20
CA GLY A 313 22.48 -6.34 3.51
C GLY A 313 23.20 -7.09 4.62
N VAL A 314 23.47 -6.41 5.73
CA VAL A 314 24.05 -7.01 6.93
C VAL A 314 23.05 -6.87 8.07
N LYS A 315 22.72 -7.99 8.70
CA LYS A 315 21.96 -8.03 9.95
C LYS A 315 22.94 -7.83 11.11
N MET A 316 23.21 -6.58 11.46
CA MET A 316 24.26 -6.22 12.42
C MET A 316 24.14 -6.93 13.78
N LEU A 317 22.92 -7.21 14.25
CA LEU A 317 22.68 -7.92 15.50
C LEU A 317 23.14 -9.39 15.46
N GLU A 318 23.19 -10.01 14.31
CA GLU A 318 23.69 -11.39 14.15
C GLU A 318 25.21 -11.49 14.40
N LEU A 319 25.94 -10.38 14.32
CA LEU A 319 27.37 -10.33 14.65
C LEU A 319 27.65 -10.31 16.16
N LEU A 320 26.66 -9.98 17.00
CA LEU A 320 26.87 -9.90 18.46
C LEU A 320 27.21 -11.26 19.07
N SER A 321 26.58 -12.34 18.63
CA SER A 321 26.82 -13.68 19.15
C SER A 321 28.25 -14.17 18.84
N PRO A 322 28.76 -14.07 17.59
CA PRO A 322 30.20 -14.30 17.32
C PRO A 322 31.15 -13.42 18.09
N ILE A 323 30.84 -12.14 18.32
CA ILE A 323 31.67 -11.24 19.14
C ILE A 323 31.72 -11.71 20.61
N VAL A 324 30.56 -12.04 21.19
CA VAL A 324 30.55 -12.56 22.58
C VAL A 324 31.34 -13.85 22.67
N LYS A 325 31.18 -14.79 21.74
CA LYS A 325 31.95 -16.04 21.72
C LYS A 325 33.46 -15.76 21.60
N SER A 326 33.88 -14.86 20.72
CA SER A 326 35.31 -14.52 20.57
C SER A 326 35.91 -13.92 21.82
N ILE A 327 35.14 -13.10 22.57
CA ILE A 327 35.60 -12.57 23.87
C ILE A 327 35.76 -13.70 24.91
N GLN A 328 34.82 -14.65 24.93
CA GLN A 328 34.91 -15.81 25.84
C GLN A 328 36.11 -16.69 25.48
N GLU A 329 36.41 -16.93 24.22
CA GLU A 329 37.58 -17.67 23.75
C GLU A 329 38.88 -16.96 24.16
N LEU A 330 38.99 -15.65 23.95
CA LEU A 330 40.14 -14.84 24.36
C LEU A 330 40.35 -14.89 25.87
N ASN A 331 39.28 -14.80 26.67
CA ASN A 331 39.40 -14.89 28.13
C ASN A 331 39.93 -16.27 28.57
N ASN A 332 39.42 -17.35 27.96
CA ASN A 332 39.93 -18.70 28.25
C ASN A 332 41.40 -18.88 27.85
N GLU A 333 41.83 -18.29 26.74
CA GLU A 333 43.26 -18.29 26.35
C GLU A 333 44.12 -17.53 27.36
N LEU A 334 43.66 -16.37 27.84
CA LEU A 334 44.33 -15.59 28.89
C LEU A 334 44.47 -16.38 30.18
N ASP A 335 43.39 -16.97 30.70
CA ASP A 335 43.40 -17.81 31.92
C ASP A 335 44.38 -18.99 31.80
N ASN A 336 44.49 -19.57 30.59
CA ASN A 336 45.45 -20.65 30.35
C ASN A 336 46.89 -20.17 30.34
N ILE A 337 47.17 -19.00 29.79
CA ILE A 337 48.51 -18.39 29.80
C ILE A 337 48.90 -18.02 31.25
N GLU A 338 48.01 -17.42 32.03
CA GLU A 338 48.26 -17.08 33.43
C GLU A 338 48.60 -18.31 34.26
N LYS A 339 47.90 -19.44 34.07
CA LYS A 339 48.20 -20.73 34.72
C LYS A 339 49.54 -21.34 34.30
N GLN A 340 50.08 -20.97 33.14
CA GLN A 340 51.37 -21.46 32.66
C GLN A 340 52.56 -20.63 33.17
N ILE A 341 52.31 -19.38 33.57
CA ILE A 341 53.32 -18.42 33.98
C ILE A 341 53.45 -18.38 35.50
N GLY A 342 52.39 -18.69 36.27
CA GLY A 342 52.39 -18.77 37.73
C GLY A 342 52.70 -20.14 38.21
#